data_74ccb4d04009019651302096215b30b5
#
_entry.id   74ccb4d04009019651302096215b30b5
#
_cell.length_a   1.000
_cell.length_b   1.000
_cell.length_c   1.000
_cell.angle_alpha   90.00
_cell.angle_beta   90.00
_cell.angle_gamma   90.00
#
_symmetry.space_group_name_H-M   'P 1'
#
loop_
_entity.id
_entity.type
_entity.pdbx_description
1 polymer ?
#
loop_
_entity_poly.entity_id
_entity_poly.type
_entity_poly.pdbx_seq_one_letter_code
_entity_poly.pdbx_strand_id
1 'polypeptide(L)'
;VFLLLTTALTGLAGRLAWLQLVDGNRLLARARSIQTQSIDPIGERRTVVDRMGRLVAIDEERFTLWAHPRYFNVPGDPPQLVRNPADVAQRLAVVLARPSGALLELMGSRSTGVKLATNLDPETAAQVRKLGISGLDLEAYPQRVYPQAGLFANVVGFLNLERKPQAGLELSRDRDLQRQESRFSLRRGADGTPLPDGLSAGSLYGDDLRLQLTLDARLQQVAQQALARQVKQWGAKRGAALVMDASNGELLALASTPTYDPNAYWTFDPGLFREWSVQDLYEPGSTFKPINLALALQEKAID
;
A
#
# COMPACT_ATOMS: atom_id res chain seq x y z
N VAL A 1 -12.06 -66.44 -18.38
CA VAL A 1 -12.40 -65.27 -17.55
C VAL A 1 -11.38 -65.09 -16.45
N PHE A 2 -11.05 -66.09 -15.64
CA PHE A 2 -10.13 -66.01 -14.50
C PHE A 2 -8.72 -65.57 -14.93
N LEU A 3 -8.17 -66.12 -15.99
CA LEU A 3 -6.84 -65.78 -16.52
C LEU A 3 -6.77 -64.32 -17.01
N LEU A 4 -7.81 -63.81 -17.64
CA LEU A 4 -7.93 -62.43 -18.08
C LEU A 4 -7.98 -61.45 -16.90
N LEU A 5 -8.69 -61.79 -15.85
CA LEU A 5 -8.81 -61.00 -14.63
C LEU A 5 -7.47 -60.90 -13.87
N THR A 6 -6.77 -62.03 -13.74
CA THR A 6 -5.46 -62.04 -13.08
C THR A 6 -4.42 -61.27 -13.83
N THR A 7 -4.40 -61.39 -15.17
CA THR A 7 -3.46 -60.58 -16.01
C THR A 7 -3.75 -59.08 -15.90
N ALA A 8 -5.03 -58.70 -15.91
CA ALA A 8 -5.42 -57.30 -15.75
C ALA A 8 -5.05 -56.75 -14.36
N LEU A 9 -5.28 -57.51 -13.29
CA LEU A 9 -4.89 -57.14 -11.93
C LEU A 9 -3.37 -56.99 -11.76
N THR A 10 -2.60 -57.91 -12.34
CA THR A 10 -1.13 -57.85 -12.31
C THR A 10 -0.61 -56.63 -13.08
N GLY A 11 -1.20 -56.32 -14.22
CA GLY A 11 -0.89 -55.13 -15.00
C GLY A 11 -1.21 -53.82 -14.22
N LEU A 12 -2.34 -53.79 -13.53
CA LEU A 12 -2.74 -52.66 -12.70
C LEU A 12 -1.78 -52.47 -11.51
N ALA A 13 -1.45 -53.58 -10.82
CA ALA A 13 -0.50 -53.55 -9.70
C ALA A 13 0.91 -53.08 -10.17
N GLY A 14 1.38 -53.58 -11.32
CA GLY A 14 2.64 -53.11 -11.92
C GLY A 14 2.60 -51.63 -12.26
N ARG A 15 1.49 -51.14 -12.81
CA ARG A 15 1.32 -49.71 -13.12
C ARG A 15 1.28 -48.86 -11.85
N LEU A 16 0.64 -49.33 -10.81
CA LEU A 16 0.57 -48.64 -9.52
C LEU A 16 1.96 -48.54 -8.87
N ALA A 17 2.69 -49.67 -8.87
CA ALA A 17 4.07 -49.71 -8.38
C ALA A 17 4.98 -48.76 -9.16
N TRP A 18 4.87 -48.70 -10.50
CA TRP A 18 5.61 -47.75 -11.34
C TRP A 18 5.31 -46.31 -10.97
N LEU A 19 4.03 -45.94 -10.83
CA LEU A 19 3.62 -44.59 -10.47
C LEU A 19 4.10 -44.16 -9.06
N GLN A 20 4.16 -45.11 -8.13
CA GLN A 20 4.58 -44.83 -6.75
C GLN A 20 6.12 -44.78 -6.60
N LEU A 21 6.83 -45.73 -7.25
CA LEU A 21 8.27 -45.89 -7.03
C LEU A 21 9.13 -45.12 -8.03
N VAL A 22 8.69 -44.99 -9.27
CA VAL A 22 9.47 -44.34 -10.34
C VAL A 22 9.01 -42.90 -10.58
N ASP A 23 7.72 -42.70 -10.78
CA ASP A 23 7.17 -41.38 -11.09
C ASP A 23 6.70 -40.61 -9.84
N GLY A 24 6.73 -41.19 -8.67
CA GLY A 24 6.21 -40.60 -7.43
C GLY A 24 6.79 -39.20 -7.12
N ASN A 25 8.10 -39.07 -7.19
CA ASN A 25 8.77 -37.80 -6.94
C ASN A 25 8.42 -36.72 -7.98
N ARG A 26 8.25 -37.11 -9.24
CA ARG A 26 7.88 -36.21 -10.34
C ARG A 26 6.44 -35.75 -10.24
N LEU A 27 5.53 -36.68 -9.88
CA LEU A 27 4.12 -36.37 -9.64
C LEU A 27 3.94 -35.50 -8.39
N LEU A 28 4.71 -35.74 -7.34
CA LEU A 28 4.72 -34.94 -6.11
C LEU A 28 5.25 -33.53 -6.38
N ALA A 29 6.31 -33.38 -7.16
CA ALA A 29 6.84 -32.10 -7.58
C ALA A 29 5.81 -31.30 -8.41
N ARG A 30 5.11 -31.98 -9.32
CA ARG A 30 4.06 -31.37 -10.14
C ARG A 30 2.81 -31.02 -9.34
N ALA A 31 2.41 -31.85 -8.40
CA ALA A 31 1.32 -31.53 -7.47
C ALA A 31 1.69 -30.30 -6.58
N ARG A 32 2.92 -30.28 -6.06
CA ARG A 32 3.42 -29.13 -5.28
C ARG A 32 3.44 -27.84 -6.10
N SER A 33 3.90 -27.88 -7.36
CA SER A 33 3.95 -26.68 -8.21
C SER A 33 2.55 -26.13 -8.54
N ILE A 34 1.53 -27.00 -8.61
CA ILE A 34 0.13 -26.59 -8.84
C ILE A 34 -0.51 -26.09 -7.54
N GLN A 35 -0.17 -26.71 -6.39
CA GLN A 35 -0.72 -26.37 -5.09
C GLN A 35 -0.01 -25.17 -4.41
N THR A 36 1.20 -24.85 -4.83
CA THR A 36 1.98 -23.76 -4.25
C THR A 36 1.78 -22.49 -5.07
N GLN A 37 1.02 -21.55 -4.55
CA GLN A 37 0.93 -20.22 -5.09
C GLN A 37 1.97 -19.36 -4.37
N SER A 38 2.96 -18.85 -5.10
CA SER A 38 3.81 -17.78 -4.60
C SER A 38 2.94 -16.53 -4.49
N ILE A 39 2.66 -16.10 -3.28
CA ILE A 39 2.07 -14.80 -3.02
C ILE A 39 3.27 -13.88 -2.76
N ASP A 40 3.50 -12.96 -3.68
CA ASP A 40 4.31 -11.78 -3.38
C ASP A 40 3.36 -10.82 -2.63
N PRO A 41 3.42 -10.76 -1.28
CA PRO A 41 2.59 -9.80 -0.57
C PRO A 41 2.96 -8.41 -1.05
N ILE A 42 1.96 -7.57 -1.27
CA ILE A 42 2.21 -6.15 -1.50
C ILE A 42 2.80 -5.64 -0.18
N GLY A 43 4.12 -5.49 -0.15
CA GLY A 43 4.84 -5.16 1.07
C GLY A 43 4.34 -3.84 1.66
N GLU A 44 4.06 -3.86 2.95
CA GLU A 44 3.86 -2.62 3.70
C GLU A 44 5.16 -1.82 3.69
N ARG A 45 5.05 -0.51 3.52
CA ARG A 45 6.20 0.38 3.65
C ARG A 45 6.39 0.78 5.11
N ARG A 46 7.65 1.02 5.50
CA ARG A 46 7.96 1.50 6.85
C ARG A 46 7.24 2.79 7.16
N THR A 47 6.77 2.91 8.39
CA THR A 47 6.17 4.13 8.91
C THR A 47 7.20 5.25 8.95
N VAL A 48 6.81 6.44 8.51
CA VAL A 48 7.60 7.65 8.67
C VAL A 48 7.03 8.46 9.83
N VAL A 49 7.90 8.87 10.73
CA VAL A 49 7.53 9.67 11.91
C VAL A 49 8.38 10.94 12.01
N ASP A 50 7.85 11.98 12.66
CA ASP A 50 8.60 13.17 13.00
C ASP A 50 9.60 12.91 14.15
N ARG A 51 10.39 13.90 14.55
CA ARG A 51 11.35 13.77 15.65
C ARG A 51 10.73 13.37 16.99
N MET A 52 9.45 13.65 17.19
CA MET A 52 8.68 13.32 18.40
C MET A 52 7.86 12.02 18.27
N GLY A 53 8.04 11.25 17.19
CA GLY A 53 7.34 10.00 16.94
C GLY A 53 5.91 10.16 16.40
N ARG A 54 5.49 11.37 15.99
CA ARG A 54 4.16 11.57 15.38
C ARG A 54 4.14 11.05 13.95
N LEU A 55 3.03 10.42 13.57
CA LEU A 55 2.86 9.83 12.24
C LEU A 55 2.89 10.90 11.15
N VAL A 56 3.75 10.67 10.15
CA VAL A 56 3.88 11.48 8.95
C VAL A 56 3.41 10.70 7.72
N ALA A 57 3.78 9.43 7.60
CA ALA A 57 3.27 8.52 6.59
C ALA A 57 3.17 7.10 7.16
N ILE A 58 2.05 6.43 6.88
CA ILE A 58 1.76 5.06 7.35
C ILE A 58 0.98 4.31 6.28
N ASP A 59 1.14 3.00 6.23
CA ASP A 59 0.26 2.14 5.44
C ASP A 59 -0.92 1.69 6.30
N GLU A 60 -2.14 1.91 5.80
CA GLU A 60 -3.38 1.43 6.39
C GLU A 60 -3.97 0.32 5.53
N GLU A 61 -4.53 -0.69 6.17
CA GLU A 61 -5.25 -1.75 5.46
C GLU A 61 -6.54 -1.19 4.85
N ARG A 62 -6.70 -1.40 3.55
CA ARG A 62 -7.90 -1.05 2.79
C ARG A 62 -8.36 -2.25 1.99
N PHE A 63 -9.62 -2.21 1.56
CA PHE A 63 -10.21 -3.34 0.84
C PHE A 63 -10.81 -2.90 -0.49
N THR A 64 -10.64 -3.77 -1.49
CA THR A 64 -11.41 -3.74 -2.73
C THR A 64 -12.51 -4.79 -2.65
N LEU A 65 -13.74 -4.39 -2.91
CA LEU A 65 -14.88 -5.31 -2.99
C LEU A 65 -15.10 -5.75 -4.43
N TRP A 66 -15.00 -7.06 -4.64
CA TRP A 66 -15.29 -7.73 -5.89
C TRP A 66 -16.60 -8.50 -5.79
N ALA A 67 -17.36 -8.55 -6.88
CA ALA A 67 -18.55 -9.36 -7.01
C ALA A 67 -18.39 -10.40 -8.12
N HIS A 68 -18.94 -11.58 -7.86
CA HIS A 68 -19.01 -12.69 -8.79
C HIS A 68 -20.49 -13.12 -8.95
N PRO A 69 -21.30 -12.39 -9.73
CA PRO A 69 -22.77 -12.58 -9.78
C PRO A 69 -23.21 -14.02 -10.06
N ARG A 70 -22.42 -14.77 -10.84
CA ARG A 70 -22.71 -16.19 -11.14
C ARG A 70 -22.78 -17.08 -9.90
N TYR A 71 -22.16 -16.69 -8.79
CA TYR A 71 -22.13 -17.47 -7.55
C TYR A 71 -23.21 -17.07 -6.55
N PHE A 72 -23.96 -15.98 -6.79
CA PHE A 72 -25.02 -15.54 -5.89
C PHE A 72 -26.16 -16.55 -5.72
N ASN A 73 -26.38 -17.41 -6.71
CA ASN A 73 -27.45 -18.43 -6.71
C ASN A 73 -26.95 -19.84 -6.33
N VAL A 74 -25.70 -19.98 -5.92
CA VAL A 74 -25.14 -21.27 -5.52
C VAL A 74 -25.63 -21.62 -4.12
N PRO A 75 -26.28 -22.78 -3.88
CA PRO A 75 -26.63 -23.25 -2.55
C PRO A 75 -25.36 -23.42 -1.73
N GLY A 76 -25.27 -22.72 -0.62
CA GLY A 76 -24.17 -22.84 0.33
C GLY A 76 -24.64 -23.49 1.64
N ASP A 77 -23.71 -23.88 2.47
CA ASP A 77 -23.98 -24.33 3.83
C ASP A 77 -23.37 -23.30 4.82
N PRO A 78 -24.19 -22.52 5.56
CA PRO A 78 -25.66 -22.54 5.57
C PRO A 78 -26.32 -22.01 4.30
N PRO A 79 -27.60 -22.35 4.06
CA PRO A 79 -28.32 -21.92 2.87
C PRO A 79 -28.32 -20.42 2.73
N GLN A 80 -28.05 -19.92 1.54
CA GLN A 80 -28.00 -18.48 1.28
C GLN A 80 -29.41 -17.90 1.16
N LEU A 81 -29.60 -16.78 1.86
CA LEU A 81 -30.85 -16.02 1.81
C LEU A 81 -30.94 -15.13 0.57
N VAL A 82 -29.78 -14.79 -0.03
CA VAL A 82 -29.70 -13.88 -1.19
C VAL A 82 -29.49 -14.71 -2.44
N ARG A 83 -30.38 -14.56 -3.44
CA ARG A 83 -30.42 -15.42 -4.62
C ARG A 83 -30.27 -14.69 -5.95
N ASN A 84 -30.27 -13.37 -5.96
CA ASN A 84 -30.17 -12.61 -7.21
C ASN A 84 -29.36 -11.31 -7.03
N PRO A 85 -28.80 -10.73 -8.10
CA PRO A 85 -28.02 -9.50 -8.02
C PRO A 85 -28.77 -8.29 -7.46
N ALA A 86 -30.10 -8.21 -7.62
CA ALA A 86 -30.89 -7.09 -7.10
C ALA A 86 -30.95 -7.11 -5.56
N ASP A 87 -31.13 -8.27 -4.93
CA ASP A 87 -31.11 -8.42 -3.49
C ASP A 87 -29.72 -8.08 -2.91
N VAL A 88 -28.67 -8.52 -3.61
CA VAL A 88 -27.28 -8.19 -3.23
C VAL A 88 -27.06 -6.68 -3.31
N ALA A 89 -27.50 -6.05 -4.41
CA ALA A 89 -27.39 -4.61 -4.60
C ALA A 89 -28.10 -3.81 -3.49
N GLN A 90 -29.31 -4.23 -3.09
CA GLN A 90 -30.07 -3.57 -2.01
C GLN A 90 -29.33 -3.65 -0.67
N ARG A 91 -28.81 -4.83 -0.32
CA ARG A 91 -28.05 -5.04 0.95
C ARG A 91 -26.76 -4.26 0.97
N LEU A 92 -26.01 -4.26 -0.14
CA LEU A 92 -24.76 -3.52 -0.28
C LEU A 92 -24.99 -2.01 -0.31
N ALA A 93 -26.12 -1.54 -0.83
CA ALA A 93 -26.44 -0.11 -0.91
C ALA A 93 -26.41 0.57 0.47
N VAL A 94 -26.89 -0.13 1.51
CA VAL A 94 -26.87 0.37 2.90
C VAL A 94 -25.45 0.45 3.44
N VAL A 95 -24.64 -0.60 3.23
CA VAL A 95 -23.28 -0.71 3.77
C VAL A 95 -22.32 0.26 3.05
N LEU A 96 -22.44 0.36 1.72
CA LEU A 96 -21.55 1.18 0.90
C LEU A 96 -22.03 2.65 0.76
N ALA A 97 -23.19 2.99 1.33
CA ALA A 97 -23.85 4.30 1.14
C ALA A 97 -23.94 4.69 -0.36
N ARG A 98 -24.30 3.71 -1.23
CA ARG A 98 -24.41 3.88 -2.69
C ARG A 98 -25.79 3.46 -3.18
N PRO A 99 -26.32 4.10 -4.26
CA PRO A 99 -27.60 3.68 -4.86
C PRO A 99 -27.57 2.22 -5.33
N SER A 100 -28.59 1.45 -4.98
CA SER A 100 -28.70 0.03 -5.37
C SER A 100 -28.74 -0.16 -6.88
N GLY A 101 -29.38 0.77 -7.61
CA GLY A 101 -29.43 0.75 -9.08
C GLY A 101 -28.04 0.82 -9.72
N ALA A 102 -27.14 1.68 -9.23
CA ALA A 102 -25.77 1.79 -9.73
C ALA A 102 -24.95 0.51 -9.46
N LEU A 103 -25.15 -0.10 -8.28
CA LEU A 103 -24.50 -1.37 -7.96
C LEU A 103 -25.02 -2.53 -8.83
N LEU A 104 -26.32 -2.54 -9.10
CA LEU A 104 -26.94 -3.54 -9.97
C LEU A 104 -26.44 -3.41 -11.41
N GLU A 105 -26.33 -2.20 -11.93
CA GLU A 105 -25.77 -1.93 -13.26
C GLU A 105 -24.33 -2.44 -13.38
N LEU A 106 -23.49 -2.15 -12.39
CA LEU A 106 -22.12 -2.68 -12.34
C LEU A 106 -22.10 -4.20 -12.37
N MET A 107 -22.94 -4.87 -11.55
CA MET A 107 -23.02 -6.33 -11.49
C MET A 107 -23.55 -6.95 -12.78
N GLY A 108 -24.35 -6.21 -13.54
CA GLY A 108 -24.84 -6.63 -14.87
C GLY A 108 -23.77 -6.62 -15.96
N SER A 109 -22.64 -5.95 -15.75
CA SER A 109 -21.58 -5.80 -16.76
C SER A 109 -20.82 -7.13 -17.05
N ARG A 110 -20.65 -7.98 -16.06
CA ARG A 110 -19.94 -9.28 -16.16
C ARG A 110 -20.51 -10.29 -15.16
N SER A 111 -20.38 -11.58 -15.50
CA SER A 111 -20.82 -12.66 -14.61
C SER A 111 -19.85 -12.93 -13.44
N THR A 112 -18.62 -12.42 -13.49
CA THR A 112 -17.58 -12.60 -12.48
C THR A 112 -16.53 -11.50 -12.55
N GLY A 113 -15.86 -11.22 -11.44
CA GLY A 113 -14.77 -10.25 -11.37
C GLY A 113 -15.21 -8.81 -11.58
N VAL A 114 -16.37 -8.42 -11.05
CA VAL A 114 -16.88 -7.05 -11.07
C VAL A 114 -16.38 -6.28 -9.87
N LYS A 115 -15.64 -5.21 -10.09
CA LYS A 115 -15.18 -4.32 -9.03
C LYS A 115 -16.33 -3.39 -8.60
N LEU A 116 -16.84 -3.55 -7.40
CA LEU A 116 -17.94 -2.76 -6.86
C LEU A 116 -17.48 -1.51 -6.11
N ALA A 117 -16.43 -1.65 -5.31
CA ALA A 117 -15.90 -0.54 -4.53
C ALA A 117 -14.39 -0.73 -4.28
N THR A 118 -13.70 0.37 -4.06
CA THR A 118 -12.28 0.42 -3.67
C THR A 118 -12.13 1.31 -2.45
N ASN A 119 -11.01 1.22 -1.78
CA ASN A 119 -10.65 2.06 -0.63
C ASN A 119 -11.64 1.94 0.54
N LEU A 120 -12.19 0.73 0.74
CA LEU A 120 -13.04 0.46 1.89
C LEU A 120 -12.17 0.34 3.15
N ASP A 121 -12.61 0.97 4.21
CA ASP A 121 -12.01 0.83 5.54
C ASP A 121 -12.32 -0.55 6.14
N PRO A 122 -11.56 -1.01 7.16
CA PRO A 122 -11.76 -2.30 7.78
C PRO A 122 -13.16 -2.50 8.40
N GLU A 123 -13.79 -1.42 8.89
CA GLU A 123 -15.11 -1.48 9.50
C GLU A 123 -16.18 -1.76 8.42
N THR A 124 -16.17 -1.01 7.33
CA THR A 124 -17.05 -1.24 6.18
C THR A 124 -16.84 -2.64 5.58
N ALA A 125 -15.58 -3.08 5.46
CA ALA A 125 -15.26 -4.44 4.99
C ALA A 125 -15.83 -5.52 5.94
N ALA A 126 -15.75 -5.30 7.26
CA ALA A 126 -16.35 -6.21 8.24
C ALA A 126 -17.88 -6.26 8.14
N GLN A 127 -18.53 -5.13 7.85
CA GLN A 127 -19.98 -5.09 7.61
C GLN A 127 -20.35 -5.87 6.34
N VAL A 128 -19.57 -5.76 5.26
CA VAL A 128 -19.79 -6.57 4.05
C VAL A 128 -19.64 -8.06 4.36
N ARG A 129 -18.61 -8.48 5.12
CA ARG A 129 -18.43 -9.89 5.53
C ARG A 129 -19.60 -10.43 6.33
N LYS A 130 -20.18 -9.60 7.23
CA LYS A 130 -21.35 -9.99 8.04
C LYS A 130 -22.61 -10.28 7.20
N LEU A 131 -22.70 -9.79 5.97
CA LEU A 131 -23.81 -10.11 5.08
C LEU A 131 -23.81 -11.60 4.68
N GLY A 132 -22.68 -12.29 4.76
CA GLY A 132 -22.57 -13.72 4.47
C GLY A 132 -22.96 -14.13 3.05
N ILE A 133 -22.76 -13.23 2.07
CA ILE A 133 -23.16 -13.45 0.67
C ILE A 133 -22.01 -14.10 -0.07
N SER A 134 -22.23 -15.31 -0.61
CA SER A 134 -21.26 -15.95 -1.50
C SER A 134 -21.10 -15.15 -2.80
N GLY A 135 -19.90 -15.17 -3.35
CA GLY A 135 -19.58 -14.39 -4.55
C GLY A 135 -19.29 -12.93 -4.29
N LEU A 136 -19.14 -12.52 -3.02
CA LEU A 136 -18.52 -11.26 -2.63
C LEU A 136 -17.14 -11.54 -2.04
N ASP A 137 -16.09 -11.01 -2.68
CA ASP A 137 -14.71 -11.14 -2.23
C ASP A 137 -14.15 -9.79 -1.83
N LEU A 138 -13.46 -9.78 -0.69
CA LEU A 138 -12.76 -8.62 -0.17
C LEU A 138 -11.25 -8.86 -0.26
N GLU A 139 -10.62 -8.12 -1.17
CA GLU A 139 -9.18 -8.13 -1.38
C GLU A 139 -8.55 -7.03 -0.54
N ALA A 140 -7.76 -7.43 0.46
CA ALA A 140 -7.01 -6.48 1.29
C ALA A 140 -5.77 -5.97 0.55
N TYR A 141 -5.48 -4.68 0.72
CA TYR A 141 -4.25 -4.07 0.23
C TYR A 141 -3.82 -2.93 1.16
N PRO A 142 -2.50 -2.68 1.30
CA PRO A 142 -2.02 -1.54 2.06
C PRO A 142 -2.17 -0.26 1.23
N GLN A 143 -2.78 0.77 1.83
CA GLN A 143 -2.91 2.11 1.28
C GLN A 143 -2.00 3.07 2.03
N ARG A 144 -1.11 3.76 1.31
CA ARG A 144 -0.28 4.79 1.91
C ARG A 144 -1.11 6.01 2.29
N VAL A 145 -1.06 6.41 3.55
CA VAL A 145 -1.81 7.55 4.11
C VAL A 145 -0.83 8.54 4.73
N TYR A 146 -1.11 9.82 4.56
CA TYR A 146 -0.34 10.93 5.09
C TYR A 146 -1.22 11.72 6.07
N PRO A 147 -1.23 11.36 7.37
CA PRO A 147 -2.16 11.91 8.35
C PRO A 147 -2.08 13.42 8.55
N GLN A 148 -0.91 14.00 8.24
CA GLN A 148 -0.66 15.45 8.36
C GLN A 148 -0.99 16.21 7.05
N ALA A 149 -1.63 15.55 6.06
CA ALA A 149 -1.97 16.12 4.75
C ALA A 149 -0.80 16.90 4.14
N GLY A 150 -1.00 18.15 3.74
CA GLY A 150 0.02 18.98 3.09
C GLY A 150 1.20 19.44 3.97
N LEU A 151 1.21 19.12 5.27
CA LEU A 151 2.20 19.66 6.20
C LEU A 151 3.65 19.24 5.86
N PHE A 152 3.83 17.99 5.43
CA PHE A 152 5.13 17.44 5.06
C PHE A 152 5.23 17.06 3.58
N ALA A 153 4.24 17.44 2.78
CA ALA A 153 4.08 16.96 1.41
C ALA A 153 5.34 17.14 0.55
N ASN A 154 5.93 18.33 0.60
CA ASN A 154 7.10 18.66 -0.21
C ASN A 154 8.37 17.90 0.23
N VAL A 155 8.45 17.48 1.50
CA VAL A 155 9.59 16.70 2.01
C VAL A 155 9.36 15.20 1.81
N VAL A 156 8.18 14.71 2.24
CA VAL A 156 7.91 13.28 2.23
C VAL A 156 7.53 12.79 0.84
N GLY A 157 6.83 13.60 0.07
CA GLY A 157 6.34 13.19 -1.24
C GLY A 157 5.11 12.28 -1.14
N PHE A 158 4.92 11.43 -2.13
CA PHE A 158 3.77 10.52 -2.19
C PHE A 158 4.01 9.32 -3.08
N LEU A 159 3.16 8.31 -2.91
CA LEU A 159 2.99 7.18 -3.82
C LEU A 159 1.78 7.43 -4.74
N ASN A 160 1.90 7.04 -6.01
CA ASN A 160 0.74 7.02 -6.89
C ASN A 160 -0.23 5.86 -6.56
N LEU A 161 -1.34 5.77 -7.28
CA LEU A 161 -2.34 4.71 -7.11
C LEU A 161 -1.78 3.28 -7.33
N GLU A 162 -0.68 3.15 -8.07
CA GLU A 162 0.05 1.90 -8.29
C GLU A 162 1.12 1.65 -7.21
N ARG A 163 1.12 2.46 -6.14
CA ARG A 163 2.11 2.43 -5.05
C ARG A 163 3.56 2.71 -5.48
N LYS A 164 3.75 3.35 -6.62
CA LYS A 164 5.07 3.78 -7.10
C LYS A 164 5.42 5.14 -6.51
N PRO A 165 6.62 5.32 -5.95
CA PRO A 165 7.04 6.59 -5.38
C PRO A 165 7.22 7.65 -6.47
N GLN A 166 6.74 8.85 -6.23
CA GLN A 166 6.73 9.94 -7.21
C GLN A 166 7.61 11.12 -6.81
N ALA A 167 7.74 11.40 -5.53
CA ALA A 167 8.45 12.58 -5.05
C ALA A 167 9.02 12.38 -3.63
N GLY A 168 9.84 13.31 -3.18
CA GLY A 168 10.31 13.45 -1.81
C GLY A 168 11.08 12.25 -1.27
N LEU A 169 10.93 11.98 0.02
CA LEU A 169 11.54 10.85 0.70
C LEU A 169 11.00 9.51 0.22
N GLU A 170 9.72 9.45 -0.15
CA GLU A 170 9.12 8.24 -0.73
C GLU A 170 9.91 7.77 -1.96
N LEU A 171 10.39 8.71 -2.79
CA LEU A 171 11.20 8.40 -3.97
C LEU A 171 12.69 8.24 -3.62
N SER A 172 13.28 9.18 -2.90
CA SER A 172 14.72 9.19 -2.64
C SER A 172 15.18 8.11 -1.69
N ARG A 173 14.30 7.65 -0.79
CA ARG A 173 14.53 6.59 0.20
C ARG A 173 13.66 5.36 -0.04
N ASP A 174 13.25 5.13 -1.28
CA ASP A 174 12.36 4.03 -1.63
C ASP A 174 12.85 2.68 -1.11
N ARG A 175 14.14 2.37 -1.29
CA ARG A 175 14.74 1.11 -0.81
C ARG A 175 14.71 0.97 0.71
N ASP A 176 14.93 2.08 1.43
CA ASP A 176 14.95 2.09 2.89
C ASP A 176 13.53 1.99 3.47
N LEU A 177 12.54 2.48 2.73
CA LEU A 177 11.14 2.45 3.12
C LEU A 177 10.46 1.13 2.80
N GLN A 178 10.94 0.37 1.83
CA GLN A 178 10.42 -0.96 1.52
C GLN A 178 10.80 -1.93 2.65
N ARG A 179 9.81 -2.67 3.16
CA ARG A 179 10.08 -3.81 4.02
C ARG A 179 10.52 -4.98 3.14
N GLN A 180 11.59 -5.63 3.53
CA GLN A 180 11.97 -6.91 2.92
C GLN A 180 11.08 -7.99 3.53
N GLU A 181 9.92 -8.20 2.93
CA GLU A 181 9.09 -9.32 3.31
C GLU A 181 9.64 -10.60 2.68
N SER A 182 9.78 -11.62 3.52
CA SER A 182 10.15 -12.95 3.04
C SER A 182 9.02 -13.46 2.17
N ARG A 183 9.33 -13.85 0.93
CA ARG A 183 8.38 -14.55 0.06
C ARG A 183 7.91 -15.81 0.78
N PHE A 184 6.63 -15.91 1.05
CA PHE A 184 6.10 -17.17 1.56
C PHE A 184 5.25 -17.85 0.49
N SER A 185 5.34 -19.16 0.50
CA SER A 185 4.52 -20.01 -0.32
C SER A 185 3.36 -20.53 0.51
N LEU A 186 2.14 -20.14 0.15
CA LEU A 186 0.93 -20.75 0.71
C LEU A 186 0.59 -22.02 -0.07
N ARG A 187 0.46 -23.14 0.66
CA ARG A 187 -0.11 -24.36 0.10
C ARG A 187 -1.62 -24.27 0.17
N ARG A 188 -2.28 -24.58 -0.93
CA ARG A 188 -3.74 -24.64 -0.99
C ARG A 188 -4.20 -26.08 -1.15
N GLY A 189 -5.29 -26.41 -0.50
CA GLY A 189 -6.03 -27.67 -0.75
C GLY A 189 -6.60 -27.72 -2.16
N ALA A 190 -7.11 -28.88 -2.56
CA ALA A 190 -7.76 -29.07 -3.86
C ALA A 190 -9.02 -28.20 -4.03
N ASP A 191 -9.61 -27.76 -2.95
CA ASP A 191 -10.77 -26.84 -2.84
C ASP A 191 -10.38 -25.36 -2.86
N GLY A 192 -9.07 -25.04 -2.95
CA GLY A 192 -8.53 -23.69 -2.93
C GLY A 192 -8.34 -23.08 -1.53
N THR A 193 -8.69 -23.81 -0.45
CA THR A 193 -8.49 -23.34 0.93
C THR A 193 -7.01 -23.30 1.31
N PRO A 194 -6.53 -22.24 2.01
CA PRO A 194 -5.16 -22.20 2.51
C PRO A 194 -4.92 -23.30 3.55
N LEU A 195 -3.83 -24.05 3.40
CA LEU A 195 -3.42 -25.06 4.38
C LEU A 195 -2.57 -24.38 5.48
N PRO A 196 -2.89 -24.60 6.77
CA PRO A 196 -2.26 -23.90 7.89
C PRO A 196 -0.78 -24.27 8.14
N ASP A 197 -0.29 -25.33 7.52
CA ASP A 197 1.08 -25.86 7.72
C ASP A 197 2.18 -25.11 6.94
N GLY A 198 1.83 -24.07 6.19
CA GLY A 198 2.75 -23.27 5.38
C GLY A 198 3.23 -21.96 6.00
N LEU A 199 2.68 -21.55 7.14
CA LEU A 199 3.03 -20.27 7.78
C LEU A 199 4.05 -20.50 8.90
N SER A 200 5.29 -20.11 8.69
CA SER A 200 6.24 -19.96 9.80
C SER A 200 5.87 -18.71 10.61
N ALA A 201 5.57 -18.87 11.89
CA ALA A 201 5.17 -17.77 12.77
C ALA A 201 6.20 -16.61 12.85
N GLY A 202 7.45 -16.86 12.49
CA GLY A 202 8.50 -15.83 12.43
C GLY A 202 8.56 -15.03 11.14
N SER A 203 7.83 -15.42 10.09
CA SER A 203 7.87 -14.73 8.80
C SER A 203 6.80 -13.64 8.66
N LEU A 204 5.85 -13.55 9.61
CA LEU A 204 4.77 -12.56 9.60
C LEU A 204 5.15 -11.22 10.24
N TYR A 205 6.25 -11.17 10.97
CA TYR A 205 6.72 -9.95 11.64
C TYR A 205 7.99 -9.48 10.93
N GLY A 206 7.82 -8.63 9.93
CA GLY A 206 8.89 -7.81 9.39
C GLY A 206 9.50 -6.92 10.49
N ASP A 207 10.65 -6.32 10.22
CA ASP A 207 11.26 -5.37 11.14
C ASP A 207 10.25 -4.25 11.50
N ASP A 208 10.22 -3.83 12.76
CA ASP A 208 9.40 -2.68 13.22
C ASP A 208 10.18 -1.35 13.06
N LEU A 209 11.11 -1.29 12.13
CA LEU A 209 11.91 -0.11 11.86
C LEU A 209 11.03 1.00 11.29
N ARG A 210 11.19 2.19 11.86
CA ARG A 210 10.56 3.43 11.42
C ARG A 210 11.61 4.35 10.84
N LEU A 211 11.24 5.14 9.83
CA LEU A 211 12.06 6.24 9.38
C LEU A 211 11.71 7.46 10.23
N GLN A 212 12.61 7.85 11.12
CA GLN A 212 12.44 9.05 11.95
C GLN A 212 13.08 10.25 11.26
N LEU A 213 12.31 11.32 11.13
CA LEU A 213 12.76 12.60 10.60
C LEU A 213 13.30 13.50 11.72
N THR A 214 14.17 14.43 11.36
CA THR A 214 14.58 15.52 12.25
C THR A 214 13.53 16.61 12.37
N LEU A 215 12.56 16.66 11.45
CA LEU A 215 11.48 17.65 11.43
C LEU A 215 10.56 17.51 12.63
N ASP A 216 10.14 18.64 13.20
CA ASP A 216 9.12 18.72 14.26
C ASP A 216 7.80 19.23 13.67
N ALA A 217 6.73 18.45 13.82
CA ALA A 217 5.41 18.77 13.27
C ALA A 217 4.87 20.13 13.76
N ARG A 218 5.16 20.51 15.01
CA ARG A 218 4.69 21.80 15.56
C ARG A 218 5.44 22.97 14.93
N LEU A 219 6.76 22.87 14.83
CA LEU A 219 7.56 23.91 14.17
C LEU A 219 7.20 24.00 12.69
N GLN A 220 7.06 22.87 12.02
CA GLN A 220 6.63 22.78 10.63
C GLN A 220 5.30 23.50 10.41
N GLN A 221 4.32 23.24 11.28
CA GLN A 221 3.00 23.87 11.19
C GLN A 221 3.05 25.38 11.39
N VAL A 222 3.81 25.86 12.40
CA VAL A 222 3.98 27.29 12.67
C VAL A 222 4.69 27.97 11.49
N ALA A 223 5.77 27.37 10.98
CA ALA A 223 6.53 27.87 9.84
C ALA A 223 5.65 27.97 8.58
N GLN A 224 4.90 26.91 8.27
CA GLN A 224 4.04 26.88 7.09
C GLN A 224 2.90 27.89 7.17
N GLN A 225 2.26 28.03 8.33
CA GLN A 225 1.20 29.03 8.53
C GLN A 225 1.72 30.47 8.44
N ALA A 226 2.88 30.74 9.05
CA ALA A 226 3.51 32.05 8.98
C ALA A 226 3.91 32.39 7.55
N LEU A 227 4.54 31.43 6.85
CA LEU A 227 4.95 31.57 5.45
C LEU A 227 3.76 31.82 4.54
N ALA A 228 2.69 31.04 4.66
CA ALA A 228 1.50 31.21 3.83
C ALA A 228 0.85 32.59 4.00
N ARG A 229 0.81 33.13 5.24
CA ARG A 229 0.34 34.50 5.51
C ARG A 229 1.22 35.53 4.81
N GLN A 230 2.54 35.40 4.90
CA GLN A 230 3.48 36.35 4.30
C GLN A 230 3.42 36.32 2.77
N VAL A 231 3.41 35.11 2.16
CA VAL A 231 3.29 34.98 0.70
C VAL A 231 1.99 35.62 0.20
N LYS A 232 0.88 35.45 0.92
CA LYS A 232 -0.39 36.10 0.59
C LYS A 232 -0.31 37.63 0.77
N GLN A 233 0.25 38.08 1.86
CA GLN A 233 0.35 39.52 2.18
C GLN A 233 1.17 40.29 1.12
N TRP A 234 2.26 39.70 0.65
CA TRP A 234 3.15 40.33 -0.33
C TRP A 234 2.80 39.97 -1.78
N GLY A 235 1.79 39.19 -2.02
CA GLY A 235 1.42 38.74 -3.37
C GLY A 235 2.53 37.93 -4.05
N ALA A 236 3.40 37.27 -3.27
CA ALA A 236 4.49 36.48 -3.80
C ALA A 236 3.97 35.20 -4.47
N LYS A 237 4.65 34.75 -5.53
CA LYS A 237 4.27 33.52 -6.25
C LYS A 237 4.55 32.27 -5.44
N ARG A 238 5.63 32.28 -4.65
CA ARG A 238 6.07 31.16 -3.81
C ARG A 238 6.95 31.66 -2.68
N GLY A 239 7.11 30.86 -1.65
CA GLY A 239 7.98 31.14 -0.52
C GLY A 239 8.46 29.87 0.13
N ALA A 240 9.57 29.93 0.84
CA ALA A 240 10.11 28.85 1.66
C ALA A 240 10.59 29.39 3.01
N ALA A 241 10.49 28.54 4.04
CA ALA A 241 11.02 28.83 5.37
C ALA A 241 11.70 27.56 5.90
N LEU A 242 12.98 27.68 6.25
CA LEU A 242 13.78 26.61 6.80
C LEU A 242 14.18 26.97 8.23
N VAL A 243 14.03 26.04 9.15
CA VAL A 243 14.49 26.15 10.52
C VAL A 243 15.51 25.04 10.75
N MET A 244 16.72 25.44 11.13
CA MET A 244 17.85 24.53 11.31
C MET A 244 18.40 24.68 12.73
N ASP A 245 18.77 23.56 13.34
CA ASP A 245 19.57 23.57 14.56
C ASP A 245 21.02 23.92 14.21
N ALA A 246 21.49 25.08 14.70
CA ALA A 246 22.81 25.58 14.38
C ALA A 246 23.96 24.75 15.00
N SER A 247 23.68 23.91 15.98
CA SER A 247 24.66 23.07 16.64
C SER A 247 25.07 21.82 15.88
N ASN A 248 24.12 21.26 15.10
CA ASN A 248 24.31 19.96 14.43
C ASN A 248 23.85 19.95 12.95
N GLY A 249 23.19 21.01 12.48
CA GLY A 249 22.71 21.12 11.10
C GLY A 249 21.40 20.38 10.81
N GLU A 250 20.72 19.84 11.81
CA GLU A 250 19.43 19.20 11.62
C GLU A 250 18.35 20.18 11.17
N LEU A 251 17.61 19.85 10.11
CA LEU A 251 16.43 20.59 9.73
C LEU A 251 15.28 20.25 10.68
N LEU A 252 14.77 21.24 11.38
CA LEU A 252 13.64 21.14 12.29
C LEU A 252 12.32 21.47 11.62
N ALA A 253 12.35 22.32 10.59
CA ALA A 253 11.24 22.60 9.69
C ALA A 253 11.74 22.94 8.29
N LEU A 254 11.02 22.52 7.28
CA LEU A 254 11.18 22.90 5.88
C LEU A 254 9.78 23.10 5.29
N ALA A 255 9.33 24.34 5.28
CA ALA A 255 8.02 24.73 4.79
C ALA A 255 8.13 25.39 3.42
N SER A 256 7.31 24.99 2.49
CA SER A 256 7.17 25.59 1.17
C SER A 256 5.69 25.93 0.89
N THR A 257 5.47 27.02 0.18
CA THR A 257 4.13 27.42 -0.27
C THR A 257 4.21 27.92 -1.72
N PRO A 258 3.22 27.59 -2.58
CA PRO A 258 2.09 26.70 -2.32
C PRO A 258 2.50 25.25 -2.09
N THR A 259 1.65 24.48 -1.43
CA THR A 259 1.83 23.04 -1.16
C THR A 259 0.63 22.25 -1.68
N TYR A 260 0.64 20.93 -1.52
CA TYR A 260 -0.42 20.01 -1.99
C TYR A 260 -0.78 19.01 -0.89
N ASP A 261 -1.90 18.30 -1.05
CA ASP A 261 -2.23 17.15 -0.20
C ASP A 261 -1.78 15.85 -0.89
N PRO A 262 -0.80 15.10 -0.34
CA PRO A 262 -0.35 13.85 -0.93
C PRO A 262 -1.44 12.77 -0.99
N ASN A 263 -2.47 12.83 -0.12
CA ASN A 263 -3.60 11.92 -0.18
C ASN A 263 -4.55 12.16 -1.36
N ALA A 264 -4.46 13.35 -1.98
CA ALA A 264 -5.27 13.76 -3.12
C ALA A 264 -4.42 14.41 -4.23
N TYR A 265 -3.19 13.94 -4.41
CA TYR A 265 -2.19 14.54 -5.32
C TYR A 265 -2.72 14.79 -6.74
N TRP A 266 -3.64 13.94 -7.23
CA TRP A 266 -4.22 14.05 -8.58
C TRP A 266 -5.10 15.28 -8.80
N THR A 267 -5.42 16.03 -7.73
CA THR A 267 -6.17 17.29 -7.79
C THR A 267 -5.28 18.53 -7.86
N PHE A 268 -3.95 18.33 -7.78
CA PHE A 268 -2.98 19.41 -7.72
C PHE A 268 -2.08 19.45 -8.96
N ASP A 269 -1.50 20.64 -9.21
CA ASP A 269 -0.51 20.82 -10.28
C ASP A 269 0.75 19.99 -9.97
N PRO A 270 1.26 19.17 -10.90
CA PRO A 270 2.49 18.41 -10.72
C PRO A 270 3.73 19.26 -10.42
N GLY A 271 3.74 20.54 -10.81
CA GLY A 271 4.80 21.49 -10.47
C GLY A 271 4.98 21.70 -8.96
N LEU A 272 3.96 21.40 -8.15
CA LEU A 272 4.00 21.50 -6.69
C LEU A 272 4.69 20.30 -6.00
N PHE A 273 4.88 19.20 -6.69
CA PHE A 273 5.43 17.97 -6.11
C PHE A 273 6.92 18.03 -5.84
N ARG A 274 7.55 19.05 -6.37
CA ARG A 274 8.98 19.27 -6.26
C ARG A 274 9.28 20.26 -5.13
N GLU A 275 10.23 19.93 -4.25
CA GLU A 275 10.71 20.86 -3.23
C GLU A 275 11.73 21.84 -3.87
N TRP A 276 11.20 22.90 -4.41
CA TRP A 276 11.97 23.89 -5.17
C TRP A 276 13.02 24.61 -4.33
N SER A 277 12.81 24.76 -3.02
CA SER A 277 13.73 25.53 -2.14
C SER A 277 15.11 24.89 -2.02
N VAL A 278 15.21 23.56 -2.27
CA VAL A 278 16.47 22.82 -2.25
C VAL A 278 16.86 22.24 -3.63
N GLN A 279 15.97 22.31 -4.61
CA GLN A 279 16.21 21.75 -5.94
C GLN A 279 16.45 22.81 -7.01
N ASP A 280 15.92 24.02 -6.82
CA ASP A 280 16.10 25.11 -7.79
C ASP A 280 17.40 25.86 -7.52
N LEU A 281 18.06 26.28 -8.59
CA LEU A 281 19.21 27.18 -8.51
C LEU A 281 18.73 28.62 -8.34
N TYR A 282 19.39 29.36 -7.48
CA TYR A 282 19.18 30.79 -7.32
C TYR A 282 20.51 31.53 -6.98
N GLU A 283 20.58 32.81 -7.26
CA GLU A 283 21.73 33.62 -6.91
C GLU A 283 21.63 34.07 -5.44
N PRO A 284 22.53 33.60 -4.55
CA PRO A 284 22.43 33.87 -3.12
C PRO A 284 22.74 35.32 -2.77
N GLY A 285 23.46 36.02 -3.62
CA GLY A 285 23.88 37.42 -3.37
C GLY A 285 24.67 37.58 -2.07
N SER A 286 24.39 38.70 -1.29
CA SER A 286 25.07 38.94 -0.02
C SER A 286 24.85 37.89 1.07
N THR A 287 23.88 37.01 0.94
CA THR A 287 23.67 35.90 1.89
C THR A 287 24.80 34.87 1.87
N PHE A 288 25.63 34.90 0.82
CA PHE A 288 26.81 34.03 0.71
C PHE A 288 28.05 34.59 1.47
N LYS A 289 28.06 35.86 1.86
CA LYS A 289 29.20 36.50 2.54
C LYS A 289 29.61 35.84 3.86
N PRO A 290 28.70 35.37 4.74
CA PRO A 290 29.08 34.66 5.95
C PRO A 290 29.85 33.36 5.66
N ILE A 291 29.53 32.66 4.57
CA ILE A 291 30.24 31.44 4.15
C ILE A 291 31.67 31.80 3.71
N ASN A 292 31.83 32.84 2.89
CA ASN A 292 33.16 33.32 2.47
C ASN A 292 34.00 33.74 3.68
N LEU A 293 33.40 34.44 4.66
CA LEU A 293 34.09 34.85 5.88
C LEU A 293 34.52 33.63 6.72
N ALA A 294 33.65 32.63 6.89
CA ALA A 294 33.96 31.42 7.62
C ALA A 294 35.11 30.65 6.96
N LEU A 295 35.12 30.54 5.63
CA LEU A 295 36.23 29.93 4.88
C LEU A 295 37.53 30.70 5.06
N ALA A 296 37.49 32.04 4.99
CA ALA A 296 38.69 32.89 5.17
C ALA A 296 39.28 32.75 6.59
N LEU A 297 38.43 32.64 7.62
CA LEU A 297 38.85 32.38 9.00
C LEU A 297 39.45 30.99 9.15
N GLN A 298 38.82 29.96 8.52
CA GLN A 298 39.33 28.58 8.56
C GLN A 298 40.72 28.49 7.90
N GLU A 299 40.91 29.15 6.77
CA GLU A 299 42.18 29.19 6.04
C GLU A 299 43.18 30.15 6.65
N LYS A 300 42.82 30.82 7.77
CA LYS A 300 43.66 31.86 8.43
C LYS A 300 44.10 33.00 7.47
N ALA A 301 43.25 33.28 6.47
CA ALA A 301 43.48 34.37 5.53
C ALA A 301 43.07 35.75 6.13
N ILE A 302 42.32 35.74 7.20
CA ILE A 302 41.93 36.87 8.04
C ILE A 302 41.97 36.46 9.52
N ASP A 303 42.14 37.42 10.43
CA ASP A 303 42.12 37.28 11.88
C ASP A 303 40.72 37.55 12.45
#